data_a513e1ddf205eb347a0c02386fabfbda
#
_entry.id   a513e1ddf205eb347a0c02386fabfbda
#
_cell.length_a   1.000
_cell.length_b   1.000
_cell.length_c   1.000
_cell.angle_alpha   90.00
_cell.angle_beta   90.00
_cell.angle_gamma   90.00
#
_symmetry.space_group_name_H-M   'P 1'
#
loop_
_entity.id
_entity.type
_entity.pdbx_description
1 polymer ?
#
loop_
_entity_poly.entity_id
_entity_poly.type
_entity_poly.pdbx_seq_one_letter_code
_entity_poly.pdbx_strand_id
1 'polypeptide(L)'
;MLFRIIRQLSHSTAFRVLAVAAGWLILIWWLHYELNLEHSVRSIIRMGYMPVITNLSAPLLDHASRNGNGLRFEALKFSSFAEMAESLRNGHIHAAFIIAPLSIVLHQQGARIKLVYVGNRHESTLVYRKDLKVNTFRDLTDKTIAVPMRFSGHNIAARRLAMDFGISGPNLKIVEMNPPDMPSALRSGALDAYFVGEPFAAATLHTGESKVLYYVEQVWPGFICNLLIVRQDLIDTKPEWVKNLVEGAARSGYWAHGHPKEAAAIAAQYWNQPPELVEYALRTPRDRIVYDRFVPKQEEMQFLADQMVRFGLLENNDINGLIDDRFAKNADLQHITNNESILAHLKD
;
A
#
# COMPACT_ATOMS: atom_id res chain seq x y z
N MET A 1 -52.35 -15.14 46.70
CA MET A 1 -52.94 -14.33 45.62
C MET A 1 -52.03 -14.31 44.39
N LEU A 2 -50.78 -14.06 44.52
CA LEU A 2 -49.79 -13.98 43.40
C LEU A 2 -49.69 -15.30 42.60
N PHE A 3 -49.66 -16.47 43.25
CA PHE A 3 -49.57 -17.79 42.60
C PHE A 3 -50.79 -18.14 41.71
N ARG A 4 -51.99 -17.66 42.07
CA ARG A 4 -53.17 -17.85 41.24
C ARG A 4 -53.19 -16.99 40.00
N ILE A 5 -52.66 -15.78 40.09
CA ILE A 5 -52.52 -14.82 38.95
C ILE A 5 -51.49 -15.35 37.96
N ILE A 6 -50.30 -15.83 38.42
CA ILE A 6 -49.28 -16.41 37.58
C ILE A 6 -49.77 -17.66 36.83
N ARG A 7 -50.57 -18.53 37.50
CA ARG A 7 -51.13 -19.73 36.88
C ARG A 7 -52.23 -19.41 35.84
N GLN A 8 -53.04 -18.34 36.04
CA GLN A 8 -53.97 -17.88 35.02
C GLN A 8 -53.30 -17.22 33.81
N LEU A 9 -52.23 -16.46 34.01
CA LEU A 9 -51.43 -15.83 32.94
C LEU A 9 -50.70 -16.89 32.12
N SER A 10 -50.18 -17.97 32.71
CA SER A 10 -49.46 -19.03 31.98
C SER A 10 -50.34 -19.83 31.01
N HIS A 11 -51.67 -19.77 31.14
CA HIS A 11 -52.64 -20.38 30.21
C HIS A 11 -53.05 -19.44 29.07
N SER A 12 -52.70 -18.14 29.15
CA SER A 12 -52.98 -17.18 28.08
C SER A 12 -52.01 -17.39 26.91
N THR A 13 -52.56 -17.51 25.70
CA THR A 13 -51.75 -17.61 24.46
C THR A 13 -50.82 -16.42 24.28
N ALA A 14 -51.29 -15.22 24.66
CA ALA A 14 -50.52 -13.99 24.62
C ALA A 14 -49.29 -14.05 25.56
N PHE A 15 -49.45 -14.58 26.78
CA PHE A 15 -48.35 -14.74 27.73
C PHE A 15 -47.32 -15.75 27.25
N ARG A 16 -47.73 -16.85 26.63
CA ARG A 16 -46.80 -17.85 26.05
C ARG A 16 -46.02 -17.29 24.92
N VAL A 17 -46.65 -16.53 24.02
CA VAL A 17 -45.97 -15.86 22.91
C VAL A 17 -44.94 -14.84 23.43
N LEU A 18 -45.32 -14.04 24.44
CA LEU A 18 -44.42 -13.05 25.03
C LEU A 18 -43.25 -13.71 25.77
N ALA A 19 -43.45 -14.82 26.46
CA ALA A 19 -42.42 -15.59 27.14
C ALA A 19 -41.40 -16.20 26.11
N VAL A 20 -41.90 -16.73 25.00
CA VAL A 20 -41.06 -17.25 23.91
C VAL A 20 -40.28 -16.13 23.28
N ALA A 21 -40.90 -14.98 22.97
CA ALA A 21 -40.23 -13.82 22.41
C ALA A 21 -39.12 -13.27 23.34
N ALA A 22 -39.41 -13.16 24.65
CA ALA A 22 -38.44 -12.77 25.65
C ALA A 22 -37.28 -13.77 25.76
N GLY A 23 -37.54 -15.06 25.71
CA GLY A 23 -36.53 -16.11 25.69
C GLY A 23 -35.61 -16.01 24.47
N TRP A 24 -36.18 -15.74 23.29
CA TRP A 24 -35.39 -15.50 22.07
C TRP A 24 -34.53 -14.23 22.16
N LEU A 25 -35.06 -13.14 22.70
CA LEU A 25 -34.32 -11.90 22.90
C LEU A 25 -33.13 -12.09 23.87
N ILE A 26 -33.35 -12.83 24.96
CA ILE A 26 -32.32 -13.19 25.94
C ILE A 26 -31.26 -14.07 25.28
N LEU A 27 -31.67 -15.07 24.49
CA LEU A 27 -30.73 -15.93 23.76
C LEU A 27 -29.91 -15.15 22.72
N ILE A 28 -30.54 -14.28 21.94
CA ILE A 28 -29.87 -13.42 20.97
C ILE A 28 -28.92 -12.49 21.69
N TRP A 29 -29.32 -11.87 22.80
CA TRP A 29 -28.48 -10.99 23.60
C TRP A 29 -27.27 -11.74 24.17
N TRP A 30 -27.50 -12.95 24.73
CA TRP A 30 -26.44 -13.81 25.26
C TRP A 30 -25.45 -14.26 24.16
N LEU A 31 -25.95 -14.71 23.01
CA LEU A 31 -25.14 -15.06 21.87
C LEU A 31 -24.34 -13.84 21.34
N HIS A 32 -24.96 -12.67 21.31
CA HIS A 32 -24.28 -11.44 20.93
C HIS A 32 -23.17 -11.07 21.93
N TYR A 33 -23.44 -11.25 23.22
CA TYR A 33 -22.46 -11.03 24.29
C TYR A 33 -21.28 -11.99 24.16
N GLU A 34 -21.51 -13.29 24.09
CA GLU A 34 -20.49 -14.33 23.93
C GLU A 34 -19.67 -14.15 22.64
N LEU A 35 -20.33 -13.93 21.52
CA LEU A 35 -19.66 -13.85 20.22
C LEU A 35 -18.97 -12.53 19.94
N ASN A 36 -19.43 -11.42 20.54
CA ASN A 36 -18.91 -10.08 20.21
C ASN A 36 -18.28 -9.33 21.38
N LEU A 37 -18.52 -9.68 22.64
CA LEU A 37 -18.01 -8.96 23.80
C LEU A 37 -17.00 -9.73 24.65
N GLU A 38 -16.99 -11.05 24.66
CA GLU A 38 -15.98 -11.83 25.40
C GLU A 38 -14.64 -11.94 24.69
N HIS A 39 -14.58 -11.68 23.40
CA HIS A 39 -13.29 -11.49 22.75
C HIS A 39 -12.84 -10.07 23.11
N SER A 40 -11.83 -9.94 23.96
CA SER A 40 -11.11 -8.67 24.18
C SER A 40 -11.00 -7.97 22.84
N VAL A 41 -11.59 -6.76 22.71
CA VAL A 41 -11.62 -6.03 21.44
C VAL A 41 -10.17 -5.82 21.05
N ARG A 42 -9.67 -6.70 20.19
CA ARG A 42 -8.29 -6.71 19.77
C ARG A 42 -7.95 -5.37 19.14
N SER A 43 -6.90 -4.73 19.61
CA SER A 43 -6.45 -3.47 19.03
C SER A 43 -6.08 -3.66 17.55
N ILE A 44 -6.61 -2.80 16.67
CA ILE A 44 -6.45 -2.92 15.22
C ILE A 44 -5.83 -1.65 14.65
N ILE A 45 -4.75 -1.82 13.88
CA ILE A 45 -4.24 -0.78 12.97
C ILE A 45 -4.75 -1.09 11.56
N ARG A 46 -5.55 -0.19 11.00
CA ARG A 46 -5.99 -0.26 9.60
C ARG A 46 -4.99 0.45 8.71
N MET A 47 -4.48 -0.28 7.71
CA MET A 47 -3.48 0.20 6.75
C MET A 47 -4.08 0.18 5.35
N GLY A 48 -4.10 1.34 4.68
CA GLY A 48 -4.45 1.42 3.25
C GLY A 48 -3.26 1.00 2.39
N TYR A 49 -3.52 0.25 1.31
CA TYR A 49 -2.49 -0.10 0.34
C TYR A 49 -3.08 -0.30 -1.06
N MET A 50 -2.24 -0.15 -2.09
CA MET A 50 -2.51 -0.63 -3.45
C MET A 50 -1.68 -1.89 -3.75
N PRO A 51 -2.16 -2.79 -4.65
CA PRO A 51 -1.52 -4.08 -4.93
C PRO A 51 -0.26 -3.92 -5.79
N VAL A 52 0.79 -3.33 -5.23
CA VAL A 52 2.11 -3.13 -5.84
C VAL A 52 3.21 -3.64 -4.90
N ILE A 53 4.34 -4.05 -5.47
CA ILE A 53 5.45 -4.67 -4.73
C ILE A 53 5.98 -3.76 -3.61
N THR A 54 6.02 -2.43 -3.79
CA THR A 54 6.43 -1.50 -2.72
C THR A 54 5.50 -1.54 -1.49
N ASN A 55 4.30 -2.04 -1.64
CA ASN A 55 3.32 -2.17 -0.55
C ASN A 55 3.23 -3.61 -0.01
N LEU A 56 4.17 -4.48 -0.37
CA LEU A 56 4.21 -5.90 0.01
C LEU A 56 4.11 -6.11 1.53
N SER A 57 4.64 -5.18 2.32
CA SER A 57 4.56 -5.26 3.78
C SER A 57 3.13 -5.25 4.32
N ALA A 58 2.17 -4.60 3.67
CA ALA A 58 0.79 -4.55 4.16
C ALA A 58 0.12 -5.93 4.20
N PRO A 59 0.05 -6.72 3.11
CA PRO A 59 -0.49 -8.07 3.16
C PRO A 59 0.31 -9.03 4.05
N LEU A 60 1.64 -8.89 4.12
CA LEU A 60 2.46 -9.76 4.97
C LEU A 60 2.20 -9.52 6.46
N LEU A 61 2.07 -8.26 6.89
CA LEU A 61 1.71 -7.88 8.25
C LEU A 61 0.29 -8.35 8.62
N ASP A 62 -0.67 -8.14 7.73
CA ASP A 62 -2.03 -8.64 7.93
C ASP A 62 -2.02 -10.16 8.13
N HIS A 63 -1.35 -10.89 7.23
CA HIS A 63 -1.25 -12.34 7.31
C HIS A 63 -0.60 -12.81 8.62
N ALA A 64 0.56 -12.25 8.97
CA ALA A 64 1.31 -12.60 10.19
C ALA A 64 0.54 -12.30 11.48
N SER A 65 -0.27 -11.22 11.49
CA SER A 65 -1.04 -10.82 12.68
C SER A 65 -2.40 -11.48 12.78
N ARG A 66 -2.85 -12.26 11.80
CA ARG A 66 -4.24 -12.74 11.71
C ARG A 66 -4.68 -13.59 12.90
N ASN A 67 -3.85 -14.53 13.30
CA ASN A 67 -4.17 -15.55 14.31
C ASN A 67 -3.57 -15.29 15.70
N GLY A 68 -2.87 -14.16 15.91
CA GLY A 68 -2.27 -13.83 17.21
C GLY A 68 -3.26 -13.13 18.14
N ASN A 69 -2.89 -12.98 19.42
CA ASN A 69 -3.69 -12.27 20.43
C ASN A 69 -3.28 -10.79 20.60
N GLY A 70 -2.12 -10.38 20.11
CA GLY A 70 -1.61 -9.01 20.20
C GLY A 70 -2.22 -8.05 19.18
N LEU A 71 -1.51 -6.97 18.86
CA LEU A 71 -1.94 -5.97 17.89
C LEU A 71 -2.25 -6.59 16.53
N ARG A 72 -3.40 -6.24 15.96
CA ARG A 72 -3.85 -6.68 14.62
C ARG A 72 -3.51 -5.62 13.59
N PHE A 73 -2.88 -6.03 12.50
CA PHE A 73 -2.65 -5.21 11.32
C PHE A 73 -3.66 -5.61 10.24
N GLU A 74 -4.59 -4.73 9.93
CA GLU A 74 -5.63 -4.96 8.93
C GLU A 74 -5.28 -4.22 7.64
N ALA A 75 -5.01 -4.96 6.56
CA ALA A 75 -4.67 -4.39 5.26
C ALA A 75 -5.94 -4.17 4.42
N LEU A 76 -6.26 -2.92 4.11
CA LEU A 76 -7.39 -2.52 3.29
C LEU A 76 -6.92 -2.14 1.89
N LYS A 77 -7.36 -2.92 0.90
CA LYS A 77 -7.01 -2.69 -0.50
C LYS A 77 -7.84 -1.56 -1.11
N PHE A 78 -7.16 -0.60 -1.73
CA PHE A 78 -7.76 0.52 -2.45
C PHE A 78 -7.54 0.37 -3.96
N SER A 79 -8.44 0.93 -4.76
CA SER A 79 -8.34 1.00 -6.21
C SER A 79 -7.70 2.31 -6.69
N SER A 80 -7.65 3.33 -5.83
CA SER A 80 -7.14 4.66 -6.12
C SER A 80 -6.35 5.23 -4.94
N PHE A 81 -5.23 5.88 -5.24
CA PHE A 81 -4.44 6.62 -4.24
C PHE A 81 -5.20 7.82 -3.68
N ALA A 82 -6.07 8.47 -4.48
CA ALA A 82 -6.89 9.58 -4.02
C ALA A 82 -7.92 9.12 -2.98
N GLU A 83 -8.61 8.00 -3.22
CA GLU A 83 -9.54 7.38 -2.27
C GLU A 83 -8.84 6.99 -0.96
N MET A 84 -7.65 6.39 -1.05
CA MET A 84 -6.86 6.02 0.11
C MET A 84 -6.42 7.26 0.92
N ALA A 85 -6.01 8.34 0.26
CA ALA A 85 -5.66 9.61 0.90
C ALA A 85 -6.84 10.22 1.67
N GLU A 86 -8.04 10.24 1.08
CA GLU A 86 -9.25 10.71 1.77
C GLU A 86 -9.63 9.80 2.94
N SER A 87 -9.50 8.49 2.80
CA SER A 87 -9.74 7.53 3.89
C SER A 87 -8.81 7.77 5.09
N LEU A 88 -7.53 8.12 4.82
CA LEU A 88 -6.58 8.50 5.87
C LEU A 88 -6.95 9.83 6.53
N ARG A 89 -7.29 10.86 5.74
CA ARG A 89 -7.69 12.18 6.25
C ARG A 89 -8.92 12.10 7.15
N ASN A 90 -9.89 11.29 6.76
CA ASN A 90 -11.15 11.11 7.48
C ASN A 90 -11.03 10.14 8.67
N GLY A 91 -9.86 9.52 8.89
CA GLY A 91 -9.61 8.62 10.02
C GLY A 91 -10.20 7.22 9.89
N HIS A 92 -10.65 6.83 8.68
CA HIS A 92 -11.10 5.45 8.43
C HIS A 92 -9.94 4.45 8.43
N ILE A 93 -8.74 4.90 8.05
CA ILE A 93 -7.48 4.18 8.20
C ILE A 93 -6.50 4.98 9.05
N HIS A 94 -5.57 4.29 9.71
CA HIS A 94 -4.57 4.87 10.59
C HIS A 94 -3.26 5.17 9.87
N ALA A 95 -2.96 4.39 8.85
CA ALA A 95 -1.73 4.43 8.07
C ALA A 95 -2.03 4.14 6.60
N ALA A 96 -1.15 4.60 5.69
CA ALA A 96 -1.30 4.37 4.27
C ALA A 96 0.07 4.14 3.60
N PHE A 97 0.18 3.05 2.84
CA PHE A 97 1.26 2.86 1.88
C PHE A 97 0.92 3.62 0.61
N ILE A 98 1.45 4.82 0.48
CA ILE A 98 1.05 5.79 -0.54
C ILE A 98 2.25 6.22 -1.39
N ILE A 99 2.02 6.68 -2.61
CA ILE A 99 3.07 7.21 -3.48
C ILE A 99 3.75 8.44 -2.87
N ALA A 100 5.07 8.48 -2.94
CA ALA A 100 5.88 9.47 -2.25
C ALA A 100 5.50 10.93 -2.56
N PRO A 101 5.31 11.37 -3.83
CA PRO A 101 4.91 12.75 -4.11
C PRO A 101 3.57 13.16 -3.51
N LEU A 102 2.60 12.24 -3.46
CA LEU A 102 1.28 12.54 -2.89
C LEU A 102 1.36 12.81 -1.36
N SER A 103 2.31 12.17 -0.66
CA SER A 103 2.53 12.45 0.77
C SER A 103 2.95 13.90 1.02
N ILE A 104 3.75 14.48 0.12
CA ILE A 104 4.15 15.89 0.18
C ILE A 104 2.95 16.80 -0.07
N VAL A 105 2.13 16.50 -1.08
CA VAL A 105 0.90 17.23 -1.37
C VAL A 105 -0.03 17.25 -0.16
N LEU A 106 -0.28 16.08 0.44
CA LEU A 106 -1.13 15.97 1.63
C LEU A 106 -0.59 16.79 2.81
N HIS A 107 0.71 16.73 3.03
CA HIS A 107 1.37 17.51 4.08
C HIS A 107 1.20 19.01 3.87
N GLN A 108 1.48 19.52 2.65
CA GLN A 108 1.31 20.94 2.31
C GLN A 108 -0.14 21.40 2.34
N GLN A 109 -1.10 20.49 2.16
CA GLN A 109 -2.54 20.75 2.36
C GLN A 109 -2.96 20.72 3.82
N GLY A 110 -2.03 20.62 4.77
CA GLY A 110 -2.29 20.64 6.20
C GLY A 110 -2.75 19.30 6.80
N ALA A 111 -2.62 18.18 6.08
CA ALA A 111 -2.90 16.87 6.67
C ALA A 111 -1.92 16.56 7.81
N ARG A 112 -2.44 16.23 8.98
CA ARG A 112 -1.64 15.86 10.16
C ARG A 112 -1.11 14.44 10.03
N ILE A 113 -0.05 14.29 9.24
CA ILE A 113 0.58 13.01 8.90
C ILE A 113 2.09 13.05 9.11
N LYS A 114 2.71 11.88 9.28
CA LYS A 114 4.17 11.70 9.28
C LYS A 114 4.56 10.56 8.36
N LEU A 115 5.64 10.77 7.61
CA LEU A 115 6.36 9.74 6.88
C LEU A 115 7.27 8.99 7.85
N VAL A 116 7.03 7.69 8.04
CA VAL A 116 7.73 6.87 9.04
C VAL A 116 8.55 5.71 8.44
N TYR A 117 8.29 5.35 7.16
CA TYR A 117 8.96 4.21 6.51
C TYR A 117 8.90 4.38 4.98
N VAL A 118 9.94 3.97 4.28
CA VAL A 118 10.00 3.90 2.81
C VAL A 118 9.87 2.43 2.41
N GLY A 119 8.99 2.13 1.47
CA GLY A 119 8.83 0.79 0.91
C GLY A 119 10.10 0.31 0.21
N ASN A 120 10.09 -0.94 -0.24
CA ASN A 120 11.18 -1.46 -1.07
C ASN A 120 11.35 -0.60 -2.33
N ARG A 121 12.54 -0.66 -2.92
CA ARG A 121 12.91 0.21 -4.06
C ARG A 121 13.22 -0.61 -5.29
N HIS A 122 13.31 0.07 -6.43
CA HIS A 122 13.69 -0.49 -7.72
C HIS A 122 12.67 -1.47 -8.32
N GLU A 123 11.41 -1.40 -7.88
CA GLU A 123 10.35 -2.29 -8.36
C GLU A 123 9.54 -1.71 -9.54
N SER A 124 9.91 -0.54 -10.07
CA SER A 124 9.16 0.13 -11.13
C SER A 124 9.83 0.00 -12.49
N THR A 125 9.02 -0.19 -13.52
CA THR A 125 9.50 -0.48 -14.88
C THR A 125 8.75 0.39 -15.90
N LEU A 126 9.49 1.01 -16.82
CA LEU A 126 8.95 1.63 -18.03
C LEU A 126 8.94 0.57 -19.13
N VAL A 127 7.76 0.19 -19.56
CA VAL A 127 7.54 -0.77 -20.65
C VAL A 127 6.88 -0.11 -21.84
N TYR A 128 7.12 -0.66 -23.03
CA TYR A 128 6.50 -0.23 -24.28
C TYR A 128 5.94 -1.41 -25.06
N ARG A 129 4.93 -1.16 -25.89
CA ARG A 129 4.27 -2.19 -26.70
C ARG A 129 5.26 -2.82 -27.69
N LYS A 130 5.31 -4.15 -27.75
CA LYS A 130 6.35 -4.94 -28.44
C LYS A 130 6.46 -4.69 -29.94
N ASP A 131 5.37 -4.27 -30.60
CA ASP A 131 5.32 -3.98 -32.04
C ASP A 131 5.97 -2.66 -32.42
N LEU A 132 6.26 -1.81 -31.42
CA LEU A 132 6.96 -0.55 -31.64
C LEU A 132 8.47 -0.76 -31.74
N LYS A 133 9.11 0.07 -32.55
CA LYS A 133 10.58 0.13 -32.64
C LYS A 133 11.08 1.24 -31.71
N VAL A 134 11.37 0.87 -30.47
CA VAL A 134 11.82 1.79 -29.41
C VAL A 134 13.16 1.29 -28.87
N ASN A 135 14.17 2.14 -28.90
CA ASN A 135 15.50 1.89 -28.33
C ASN A 135 15.83 2.86 -27.18
N THR A 136 15.30 4.09 -27.25
CA THR A 136 15.52 5.15 -26.28
C THR A 136 14.19 5.85 -25.96
N PHE A 137 14.16 6.65 -24.90
CA PHE A 137 12.98 7.45 -24.57
C PHE A 137 12.58 8.43 -25.71
N ARG A 138 13.52 8.86 -26.54
CA ARG A 138 13.26 9.72 -27.70
C ARG A 138 12.30 9.08 -28.70
N ASP A 139 12.34 7.77 -28.84
CA ASP A 139 11.44 7.03 -29.77
C ASP A 139 10.00 6.99 -29.29
N LEU A 140 9.74 7.46 -28.04
CA LEU A 140 8.40 7.67 -27.50
C LEU A 140 7.84 9.07 -27.76
N THR A 141 8.52 9.91 -28.57
CA THR A 141 7.99 11.19 -29.07
C THR A 141 6.66 10.95 -29.76
N ASP A 142 5.63 11.76 -29.45
CA ASP A 142 4.25 11.65 -29.93
C ASP A 142 3.51 10.36 -29.54
N LYS A 143 4.13 9.51 -28.71
CA LYS A 143 3.52 8.29 -28.16
C LYS A 143 2.80 8.59 -26.85
N THR A 144 1.76 7.80 -26.57
CA THR A 144 0.99 7.91 -25.32
C THR A 144 1.61 7.04 -24.23
N ILE A 145 2.09 7.69 -23.16
CA ILE A 145 2.74 7.06 -22.01
C ILE A 145 1.81 7.19 -20.80
N ALA A 146 1.36 6.09 -20.21
CA ALA A 146 0.59 6.15 -18.98
C ALA A 146 1.50 6.14 -17.73
N VAL A 147 1.05 6.89 -16.71
CA VAL A 147 1.61 6.90 -15.34
C VAL A 147 0.47 6.81 -14.33
N PRO A 148 0.70 6.35 -13.07
CA PRO A 148 -0.37 6.17 -12.08
C PRO A 148 -1.19 7.42 -11.80
N MET A 149 -0.52 8.55 -11.68
CA MET A 149 -1.13 9.88 -11.55
C MET A 149 -0.08 10.98 -11.70
N ARG A 150 -0.51 12.22 -11.86
CA ARG A 150 0.41 13.39 -11.99
C ARG A 150 1.33 13.56 -10.78
N PHE A 151 0.86 13.24 -9.58
CA PHE A 151 1.65 13.26 -8.34
C PHE A 151 2.32 11.90 -8.07
N SER A 152 2.82 11.23 -9.11
CA SER A 152 3.62 10.00 -8.96
C SER A 152 5.09 10.23 -9.28
N GLY A 153 5.97 9.47 -8.62
CA GLY A 153 7.39 9.44 -8.98
C GLY A 153 7.62 9.04 -10.44
N HIS A 154 6.74 8.18 -10.98
CA HIS A 154 6.78 7.75 -12.39
C HIS A 154 6.55 8.91 -13.36
N ASN A 155 5.58 9.81 -13.06
CA ASN A 155 5.37 11.01 -13.86
C ASN A 155 6.61 11.93 -13.82
N ILE A 156 7.19 12.13 -12.64
CA ILE A 156 8.40 12.94 -12.47
C ILE A 156 9.57 12.32 -13.23
N ALA A 157 9.77 11.00 -13.14
CA ALA A 157 10.82 10.28 -13.86
C ALA A 157 10.64 10.37 -15.39
N ALA A 158 9.40 10.21 -15.89
CA ALA A 158 9.09 10.37 -17.32
C ALA A 158 9.37 11.79 -17.81
N ARG A 159 9.04 12.83 -17.02
CA ARG A 159 9.33 14.23 -17.36
C ARG A 159 10.83 14.54 -17.33
N ARG A 160 11.58 13.95 -16.41
CA ARG A 160 13.04 14.05 -16.38
C ARG A 160 13.66 13.42 -17.64
N LEU A 161 13.23 12.21 -17.98
CA LEU A 161 13.66 11.57 -19.24
C LEU A 161 13.33 12.43 -20.46
N ALA A 162 12.11 12.96 -20.54
CA ALA A 162 11.72 13.83 -21.65
C ALA A 162 12.65 15.06 -21.75
N MET A 163 12.99 15.68 -20.62
CA MET A 163 13.92 16.80 -20.59
C MET A 163 15.32 16.39 -21.04
N ASP A 164 15.84 15.25 -20.58
CA ASP A 164 17.18 14.75 -20.94
C ASP A 164 17.29 14.42 -22.44
N PHE A 165 16.18 13.98 -23.05
CA PHE A 165 16.10 13.70 -24.48
C PHE A 165 15.60 14.87 -25.34
N GLY A 166 15.33 16.05 -24.74
CA GLY A 166 14.88 17.25 -25.44
C GLY A 166 13.45 17.15 -25.98
N ILE A 167 12.59 16.34 -25.36
CA ILE A 167 11.17 16.20 -25.70
C ILE A 167 10.38 17.17 -24.83
N SER A 168 9.56 18.03 -25.44
CA SER A 168 8.79 19.04 -24.73
C SER A 168 7.45 19.34 -25.40
N GLY A 169 6.58 20.03 -24.66
CA GLY A 169 5.30 20.53 -25.18
C GLY A 169 4.39 19.40 -25.67
N PRO A 170 3.75 19.58 -26.85
CA PRO A 170 2.74 18.65 -27.35
C PRO A 170 3.30 17.26 -27.72
N ASN A 171 4.60 17.14 -27.85
CA ASN A 171 5.26 15.89 -28.25
C ASN A 171 5.43 14.91 -27.08
N LEU A 172 5.15 15.34 -25.85
CA LEU A 172 5.17 14.51 -24.65
C LEU A 172 3.71 14.24 -24.20
N LYS A 173 3.17 13.08 -24.55
CA LYS A 173 1.79 12.70 -24.21
C LYS A 173 1.78 11.77 -23.00
N ILE A 174 1.82 12.34 -21.80
CA ILE A 174 1.67 11.60 -20.55
C ILE A 174 0.20 11.64 -20.13
N VAL A 175 -0.39 10.46 -19.86
CA VAL A 175 -1.76 10.30 -19.37
C VAL A 175 -1.77 9.65 -17.99
N GLU A 176 -2.74 10.03 -17.17
CA GLU A 176 -2.97 9.40 -15.86
C GLU A 176 -3.89 8.19 -16.05
N MET A 177 -3.50 7.05 -15.46
CA MET A 177 -4.28 5.82 -15.51
C MET A 177 -4.04 4.99 -14.25
N ASN A 178 -5.08 4.36 -13.72
CA ASN A 178 -4.92 3.43 -12.61
C ASN A 178 -4.04 2.24 -13.02
N PRO A 179 -3.06 1.84 -12.21
CA PRO A 179 -2.13 0.76 -12.53
C PRO A 179 -2.78 -0.54 -13.01
N PRO A 180 -3.89 -1.05 -12.42
CA PRO A 180 -4.54 -2.26 -12.90
C PRO A 180 -5.07 -2.19 -14.34
N ASP A 181 -5.35 -0.99 -14.86
CA ASP A 181 -5.93 -0.79 -16.19
C ASP A 181 -4.87 -0.71 -17.30
N MET A 182 -3.62 -0.37 -16.94
CA MET A 182 -2.53 -0.15 -17.89
C MET A 182 -2.21 -1.37 -18.78
N PRO A 183 -2.15 -2.62 -18.24
CA PRO A 183 -1.88 -3.79 -19.07
C PRO A 183 -2.93 -4.00 -20.18
N SER A 184 -4.21 -3.83 -19.87
CA SER A 184 -5.29 -3.98 -20.85
C SER A 184 -5.28 -2.86 -21.89
N ALA A 185 -5.00 -1.64 -21.46
CA ALA A 185 -4.89 -0.48 -22.36
C ALA A 185 -3.69 -0.60 -23.33
N LEU A 186 -2.56 -1.18 -22.90
CA LEU A 186 -1.44 -1.47 -23.78
C LEU A 186 -1.80 -2.55 -24.82
N ARG A 187 -2.47 -3.63 -24.39
CA ARG A 187 -2.90 -4.73 -25.30
C ARG A 187 -3.85 -4.25 -26.37
N SER A 188 -4.79 -3.37 -26.02
CA SER A 188 -5.74 -2.80 -26.97
C SER A 188 -5.14 -1.76 -27.92
N GLY A 189 -3.90 -1.31 -27.68
CA GLY A 189 -3.26 -0.23 -28.43
C GLY A 189 -3.71 1.18 -28.03
N ALA A 190 -4.46 1.32 -26.93
CA ALA A 190 -4.81 2.63 -26.37
C ALA A 190 -3.59 3.33 -25.72
N LEU A 191 -2.57 2.56 -25.32
CA LEU A 191 -1.28 3.03 -24.84
C LEU A 191 -0.14 2.51 -25.72
N ASP A 192 0.88 3.32 -25.88
CA ASP A 192 2.16 2.93 -26.51
C ASP A 192 3.16 2.43 -25.47
N ALA A 193 3.13 3.02 -24.27
CA ALA A 193 4.02 2.71 -23.16
C ALA A 193 3.33 3.00 -21.82
N TYR A 194 3.85 2.45 -20.74
CA TYR A 194 3.50 2.88 -19.39
C TYR A 194 4.65 2.69 -18.41
N PHE A 195 4.70 3.58 -17.41
CA PHE A 195 5.68 3.54 -16.34
C PHE A 195 4.96 3.30 -15.02
N VAL A 196 5.22 2.17 -14.38
CA VAL A 196 4.43 1.70 -13.24
C VAL A 196 5.24 0.79 -12.32
N GLY A 197 4.77 0.64 -11.08
CA GLY A 197 5.26 -0.37 -10.13
C GLY A 197 4.79 -1.78 -10.49
N GLU A 198 5.62 -2.76 -10.15
CA GLU A 198 5.28 -4.17 -10.30
C GLU A 198 4.12 -4.59 -9.35
N PRO A 199 3.28 -5.57 -9.73
CA PRO A 199 3.44 -6.52 -10.83
C PRO A 199 2.81 -6.08 -12.17
N PHE A 200 2.41 -4.83 -12.33
CA PHE A 200 1.66 -4.41 -13.53
C PHE A 200 2.51 -4.35 -14.79
N ALA A 201 3.81 -4.02 -14.69
CA ALA A 201 4.71 -4.15 -15.84
C ALA A 201 4.98 -5.63 -16.15
N ALA A 202 5.17 -6.46 -15.13
CA ALA A 202 5.33 -7.91 -15.27
C ALA A 202 4.14 -8.55 -16.01
N ALA A 203 2.92 -8.05 -15.84
CA ALA A 203 1.72 -8.60 -16.48
C ALA A 203 1.78 -8.62 -18.01
N THR A 204 2.43 -7.64 -18.64
CA THR A 204 2.62 -7.61 -20.10
C THR A 204 3.99 -8.12 -20.54
N LEU A 205 5.00 -8.07 -19.68
CA LEU A 205 6.31 -8.65 -19.93
C LEU A 205 6.25 -10.18 -19.93
N HIS A 206 5.60 -10.77 -18.93
CA HIS A 206 5.47 -12.23 -18.79
C HIS A 206 4.71 -12.87 -19.97
N THR A 207 3.71 -12.16 -20.50
CA THR A 207 2.94 -12.60 -21.68
C THR A 207 3.60 -12.23 -23.03
N GLY A 208 4.72 -11.51 -22.99
CA GLY A 208 5.46 -11.10 -24.19
C GLY A 208 4.74 -10.04 -25.04
N GLU A 209 3.87 -9.23 -24.45
CA GLU A 209 3.12 -8.14 -25.10
C GLU A 209 3.86 -6.81 -25.05
N SER A 210 4.79 -6.67 -24.10
CA SER A 210 5.65 -5.50 -23.96
C SER A 210 7.12 -5.87 -23.90
N LYS A 211 7.96 -4.84 -23.96
CA LYS A 211 9.40 -4.91 -23.72
C LYS A 211 9.78 -3.85 -22.70
N VAL A 212 10.84 -4.11 -21.93
CA VAL A 212 11.42 -3.14 -21.02
C VAL A 212 12.14 -2.06 -21.83
N LEU A 213 11.86 -0.79 -21.55
CA LEU A 213 12.68 0.32 -22.01
C LEU A 213 13.71 0.68 -20.93
N TYR A 214 13.22 0.90 -19.70
CA TYR A 214 14.08 1.18 -18.53
C TYR A 214 13.52 0.55 -17.28
N TYR A 215 14.40 0.03 -16.46
CA TYR A 215 14.15 -0.14 -15.03
C TYR A 215 14.40 1.20 -14.34
N VAL A 216 13.61 1.53 -13.33
CA VAL A 216 13.60 2.87 -12.72
C VAL A 216 14.95 3.27 -12.14
N GLU A 217 15.71 2.33 -11.59
CA GLU A 217 17.06 2.58 -11.05
C GLU A 217 18.09 3.02 -12.10
N GLN A 218 17.84 2.72 -13.37
CA GLN A 218 18.70 3.18 -14.49
C GLN A 218 18.50 4.67 -14.77
N VAL A 219 17.32 5.20 -14.49
CA VAL A 219 16.96 6.60 -14.77
C VAL A 219 16.88 7.45 -13.51
N TRP A 220 16.68 6.83 -12.37
CA TRP A 220 16.63 7.51 -11.06
C TRP A 220 17.15 6.58 -9.95
N PRO A 221 18.46 6.51 -9.74
CA PRO A 221 19.04 5.80 -8.60
C PRO A 221 18.46 6.32 -7.28
N GLY A 222 17.99 5.41 -6.41
CA GLY A 222 17.35 5.78 -5.15
C GLY A 222 15.87 6.19 -5.27
N PHE A 223 15.23 5.93 -6.40
CA PHE A 223 13.80 6.19 -6.61
C PHE A 223 12.95 5.65 -5.47
N ILE A 224 12.05 6.51 -4.97
CA ILE A 224 11.02 6.16 -3.98
C ILE A 224 9.67 6.09 -4.70
N CYS A 225 9.11 4.89 -4.81
CA CYS A 225 7.75 4.71 -5.34
C CYS A 225 6.73 5.02 -4.24
N ASN A 226 6.59 4.11 -3.28
CA ASN A 226 5.68 4.25 -2.16
C ASN A 226 6.42 4.31 -0.82
N LEU A 227 5.74 4.91 0.14
CA LEU A 227 6.21 5.07 1.50
C LEU A 227 5.01 4.91 2.45
N LEU A 228 5.29 4.72 3.73
CA LEU A 228 4.27 4.60 4.77
C LEU A 228 4.12 5.94 5.48
N ILE A 229 2.94 6.51 5.40
CA ILE A 229 2.53 7.64 6.23
C ILE A 229 1.56 7.15 7.31
N VAL A 230 1.66 7.76 8.47
CA VAL A 230 0.74 7.54 9.59
C VAL A 230 0.13 8.86 10.04
N ARG A 231 -1.04 8.80 10.65
CA ARG A 231 -1.67 9.96 11.27
C ARG A 231 -0.88 10.40 12.49
N GLN A 232 -0.73 11.71 12.68
CA GLN A 232 -0.02 12.28 13.82
C GLN A 232 -0.66 11.89 15.16
N ASP A 233 -1.99 11.84 15.23
CA ASP A 233 -2.71 11.46 16.45
C ASP A 233 -2.41 10.00 16.90
N LEU A 234 -2.12 9.09 15.95
CA LEU A 234 -1.67 7.74 16.31
C LEU A 234 -0.27 7.77 16.95
N ILE A 235 0.64 8.60 16.43
CA ILE A 235 1.97 8.77 17.02
C ILE A 235 1.87 9.38 18.42
N ASP A 236 1.01 10.38 18.60
CA ASP A 236 0.85 11.12 19.86
C ASP A 236 0.23 10.25 20.96
N THR A 237 -0.71 9.36 20.59
CA THR A 237 -1.49 8.58 21.57
C THR A 237 -0.98 7.14 21.74
N LYS A 238 -0.40 6.56 20.70
CA LYS A 238 0.01 5.14 20.64
C LYS A 238 1.34 4.95 19.90
N PRO A 239 2.45 5.56 20.34
CA PRO A 239 3.74 5.50 19.63
C PRO A 239 4.27 4.08 19.48
N GLU A 240 4.01 3.18 20.45
CA GLU A 240 4.41 1.77 20.36
C GLU A 240 3.69 1.03 19.22
N TRP A 241 2.46 1.41 18.88
CA TRP A 241 1.77 0.81 17.73
C TRP A 241 2.44 1.20 16.41
N VAL A 242 2.90 2.45 16.30
CA VAL A 242 3.63 2.93 15.12
C VAL A 242 5.00 2.26 15.03
N LYS A 243 5.71 2.11 16.16
CA LYS A 243 6.95 1.35 16.22
C LYS A 243 6.75 -0.07 15.70
N ASN A 244 5.75 -0.77 16.22
CA ASN A 244 5.42 -2.13 15.83
C ASN A 244 5.06 -2.23 14.34
N LEU A 245 4.31 -1.27 13.81
CA LEU A 245 3.95 -1.18 12.40
C LEU A 245 5.20 -1.01 11.52
N VAL A 246 6.08 -0.08 11.85
CA VAL A 246 7.28 0.22 11.07
C VAL A 246 8.29 -0.91 11.14
N GLU A 247 8.53 -1.46 12.32
CA GLU A 247 9.41 -2.61 12.51
C GLU A 247 8.90 -3.83 11.76
N GLY A 248 7.62 -4.16 11.91
CA GLY A 248 6.98 -5.25 11.17
C GLY A 248 7.04 -5.04 9.66
N ALA A 249 6.87 -3.81 9.16
CA ALA A 249 7.00 -3.49 7.74
C ALA A 249 8.44 -3.74 7.23
N ALA A 250 9.45 -3.31 7.97
CA ALA A 250 10.85 -3.55 7.63
C ALA A 250 11.18 -5.05 7.65
N ARG A 251 10.78 -5.76 8.71
CA ARG A 251 10.97 -7.22 8.85
C ARG A 251 10.28 -8.01 7.74
N SER A 252 9.08 -7.57 7.31
CA SER A 252 8.37 -8.15 6.16
C SER A 252 9.19 -8.09 4.87
N GLY A 253 9.83 -6.96 4.61
CA GLY A 253 10.69 -6.78 3.44
C GLY A 253 11.89 -7.72 3.46
N TYR A 254 12.59 -7.81 4.60
CA TYR A 254 13.73 -8.71 4.77
C TYR A 254 13.34 -10.18 4.64
N TRP A 255 12.21 -10.58 5.22
CA TRP A 255 11.69 -11.94 5.04
C TRP A 255 11.35 -12.23 3.58
N ALA A 256 10.65 -11.32 2.91
CA ALA A 256 10.25 -11.49 1.51
C ALA A 256 11.46 -11.59 0.56
N HIS A 257 12.57 -10.90 0.86
CA HIS A 257 13.81 -11.00 0.09
C HIS A 257 14.37 -12.44 0.10
N GLY A 258 14.37 -13.09 1.27
CA GLY A 258 14.82 -14.48 1.42
C GLY A 258 13.79 -15.52 0.98
N HIS A 259 12.50 -15.17 0.95
CA HIS A 259 11.37 -16.10 0.71
C HIS A 259 10.39 -15.54 -0.35
N PRO A 260 10.88 -15.19 -1.56
CA PRO A 260 10.05 -14.51 -2.56
C PRO A 260 8.85 -15.32 -3.04
N LYS A 261 8.96 -16.65 -3.06
CA LYS A 261 7.86 -17.55 -3.46
C LYS A 261 6.72 -17.54 -2.43
N GLU A 262 7.06 -17.66 -1.15
CA GLU A 262 6.09 -17.64 -0.05
C GLU A 262 5.46 -16.24 0.09
N ALA A 263 6.25 -15.18 -0.03
CA ALA A 263 5.78 -13.81 -0.02
C ALA A 263 4.81 -13.55 -1.19
N ALA A 264 5.13 -14.06 -2.39
CA ALA A 264 4.25 -13.99 -3.55
C ALA A 264 2.93 -14.74 -3.32
N ALA A 265 2.96 -15.93 -2.74
CA ALA A 265 1.77 -16.72 -2.47
C ALA A 265 0.81 -16.01 -1.49
N ILE A 266 1.35 -15.35 -0.45
CA ILE A 266 0.57 -14.55 0.48
C ILE A 266 0.01 -13.32 -0.25
N ALA A 267 0.85 -12.50 -0.87
CA ALA A 267 0.43 -11.25 -1.52
C ALA A 267 -0.60 -11.48 -2.63
N ALA A 268 -0.47 -12.55 -3.40
CA ALA A 268 -1.37 -12.92 -4.50
C ALA A 268 -2.83 -13.06 -4.04
N GLN A 269 -3.05 -13.63 -2.85
CA GLN A 269 -4.40 -13.77 -2.26
C GLN A 269 -5.03 -12.42 -1.96
N TYR A 270 -4.26 -11.47 -1.40
CA TYR A 270 -4.74 -10.11 -1.10
C TYR A 270 -4.94 -9.27 -2.34
N TRP A 271 -4.09 -9.47 -3.36
CA TRP A 271 -4.10 -8.66 -4.58
C TRP A 271 -5.07 -9.18 -5.62
N ASN A 272 -5.55 -10.42 -5.47
CA ASN A 272 -6.32 -11.14 -6.48
C ASN A 272 -5.53 -11.23 -7.80
N GLN A 273 -4.27 -11.68 -7.69
CA GLN A 273 -3.34 -11.86 -8.81
C GLN A 273 -2.83 -13.31 -8.83
N PRO A 274 -2.43 -13.85 -9.98
CA PRO A 274 -1.75 -15.15 -10.05
C PRO A 274 -0.46 -15.15 -9.23
N PRO A 275 -0.22 -16.14 -8.35
CA PRO A 275 1.01 -16.22 -7.55
C PRO A 275 2.28 -16.21 -8.38
N GLU A 276 2.27 -16.89 -9.54
CA GLU A 276 3.39 -16.96 -10.47
C GLU A 276 3.75 -15.58 -11.07
N LEU A 277 2.76 -14.71 -11.29
CA LEU A 277 3.00 -13.34 -11.74
C LEU A 277 3.68 -12.51 -10.65
N VAL A 278 3.20 -12.63 -9.41
CA VAL A 278 3.79 -11.91 -8.27
C VAL A 278 5.21 -12.41 -7.99
N GLU A 279 5.45 -13.73 -8.05
CA GLU A 279 6.79 -14.31 -7.91
C GLU A 279 7.72 -13.84 -9.04
N TYR A 280 7.24 -13.84 -10.29
CA TYR A 280 7.99 -13.30 -11.43
C TYR A 280 8.41 -11.85 -11.19
N ALA A 281 7.49 -11.00 -10.74
CA ALA A 281 7.75 -9.59 -10.43
C ALA A 281 8.76 -9.40 -9.30
N LEU A 282 8.77 -10.27 -8.29
CA LEU A 282 9.71 -10.23 -7.17
C LEU A 282 11.12 -10.67 -7.55
N ARG A 283 11.27 -11.53 -8.57
CA ARG A 283 12.53 -12.21 -8.91
C ARG A 283 13.13 -11.79 -10.25
N THR A 284 12.43 -11.02 -11.06
CA THR A 284 12.86 -10.71 -12.44
C THR A 284 12.97 -9.20 -12.66
N PRO A 285 14.18 -8.68 -12.94
CA PRO A 285 15.49 -9.33 -12.83
C PRO A 285 15.85 -9.71 -11.40
N ARG A 286 16.68 -10.73 -11.27
CA ARG A 286 17.15 -11.19 -9.96
C ARG A 286 17.87 -10.09 -9.20
N ASP A 287 17.66 -10.04 -7.88
CA ASP A 287 18.34 -9.15 -6.92
C ASP A 287 18.17 -7.64 -7.25
N ARG A 288 17.13 -7.29 -8.03
CA ARG A 288 16.82 -5.91 -8.39
C ARG A 288 16.18 -5.13 -7.25
N ILE A 289 15.25 -5.77 -6.54
CA ILE A 289 14.46 -5.10 -5.50
C ILE A 289 15.30 -4.97 -4.23
N VAL A 290 15.37 -3.74 -3.68
CA VAL A 290 16.18 -3.37 -2.52
C VAL A 290 15.27 -3.18 -1.31
N TYR A 291 15.56 -3.87 -0.20
CA TYR A 291 14.75 -3.89 1.01
C TYR A 291 15.40 -3.21 2.22
N ASP A 292 16.69 -2.87 2.15
CA ASP A 292 17.50 -2.32 3.24
C ASP A 292 17.49 -0.79 3.32
N ARG A 293 16.86 -0.09 2.36
CA ARG A 293 16.81 1.38 2.30
C ARG A 293 15.45 1.93 2.73
N PHE A 294 14.94 1.43 3.84
CA PHE A 294 13.59 1.77 4.32
C PHE A 294 13.53 2.96 5.28
N VAL A 295 14.67 3.45 5.78
CA VAL A 295 14.72 4.64 6.63
C VAL A 295 14.48 5.89 5.77
N PRO A 296 13.46 6.72 6.09
CA PRO A 296 13.22 7.98 5.38
C PRO A 296 14.41 8.94 5.56
N LYS A 297 14.82 9.59 4.46
CA LYS A 297 15.88 10.59 4.48
C LYS A 297 15.37 11.95 4.01
N GLN A 298 15.71 12.99 4.75
CA GLN A 298 15.29 14.36 4.46
C GLN A 298 15.76 14.78 3.05
N GLU A 299 17.00 14.48 2.70
CA GLU A 299 17.60 14.87 1.42
C GLU A 299 16.91 14.22 0.21
N GLU A 300 16.45 12.96 0.34
CA GLU A 300 15.74 12.28 -0.76
C GLU A 300 14.34 12.86 -0.97
N MET A 301 13.62 13.16 0.11
CA MET A 301 12.29 13.76 0.05
C MET A 301 12.36 15.23 -0.39
N GLN A 302 13.40 15.97 0.03
CA GLN A 302 13.64 17.34 -0.42
C GLN A 302 13.93 17.36 -1.93
N PHE A 303 14.79 16.47 -2.42
CA PHE A 303 15.04 16.34 -3.85
C PHE A 303 13.75 16.06 -4.63
N LEU A 304 12.89 15.18 -4.09
CA LEU A 304 11.57 14.88 -4.69
C LEU A 304 10.69 16.13 -4.76
N ALA A 305 10.60 16.90 -3.66
CA ALA A 305 9.82 18.14 -3.60
C ALA A 305 10.37 19.19 -4.60
N ASP A 306 11.70 19.32 -4.71
CA ASP A 306 12.35 20.22 -5.68
C ASP A 306 12.00 19.84 -7.13
N GLN A 307 11.96 18.54 -7.45
CA GLN A 307 11.53 18.09 -8.77
C GLN A 307 10.04 18.39 -9.02
N MET A 308 9.18 18.27 -7.99
CA MET A 308 7.78 18.61 -8.11
C MET A 308 7.57 20.09 -8.40
N VAL A 309 8.28 20.98 -7.72
CA VAL A 309 8.27 22.42 -8.02
C VAL A 309 8.80 22.69 -9.43
N ARG A 310 9.92 22.08 -9.80
CA ARG A 310 10.53 22.22 -11.14
C ARG A 310 9.55 21.88 -12.28
N PHE A 311 8.70 20.90 -12.08
CA PHE A 311 7.70 20.49 -13.08
C PHE A 311 6.32 21.12 -12.88
N GLY A 312 6.20 22.13 -12.01
CA GLY A 312 4.95 22.87 -11.78
C GLY A 312 3.85 22.04 -11.10
N LEU A 313 4.25 21.03 -10.33
CA LEU A 313 3.32 20.17 -9.57
C LEU A 313 3.05 20.73 -8.17
N LEU A 314 3.95 21.55 -7.64
CA LEU A 314 3.86 22.26 -6.36
C LEU A 314 4.27 23.72 -6.52
N GLU A 315 3.74 24.59 -5.67
CA GLU A 315 4.13 26.00 -5.61
C GLU A 315 5.42 26.22 -4.81
N ASN A 316 5.69 25.37 -3.82
CA ASN A 316 6.88 25.41 -2.98
C ASN A 316 7.35 23.97 -2.63
N ASN A 317 8.56 23.88 -2.14
CA ASN A 317 9.23 22.61 -1.79
C ASN A 317 9.30 22.37 -0.27
N ASP A 318 8.47 23.05 0.52
CA ASP A 318 8.48 22.87 1.99
C ASP A 318 7.96 21.50 2.39
N ILE A 319 8.81 20.74 3.08
CA ILE A 319 8.53 19.44 3.67
C ILE A 319 8.85 19.41 5.17
N ASN A 320 9.00 20.58 5.81
CA ASN A 320 9.35 20.67 7.21
C ASN A 320 8.30 19.95 8.08
N GLY A 321 8.80 19.07 8.94
CA GLY A 321 7.95 18.30 9.84
C GLY A 321 7.19 17.13 9.20
N LEU A 322 7.38 16.80 7.91
CA LEU A 322 6.78 15.62 7.30
C LEU A 322 7.42 14.32 7.81
N ILE A 323 8.74 14.29 8.00
CA ILE A 323 9.49 13.06 8.27
C ILE A 323 9.60 12.79 9.77
N ASP A 324 9.38 11.56 10.17
CA ASP A 324 9.70 11.01 11.49
C ASP A 324 10.43 9.66 11.32
N ASP A 325 11.74 9.71 11.20
CA ASP A 325 12.59 8.56 10.90
C ASP A 325 12.98 7.73 12.14
N ARG A 326 12.64 8.19 13.36
CA ARG A 326 13.03 7.55 14.62
C ARG A 326 12.55 6.11 14.73
N PHE A 327 11.36 5.78 14.17
CA PHE A 327 10.82 4.42 14.23
C PHE A 327 11.61 3.48 13.32
N ALA A 328 11.90 3.91 12.08
CA ALA A 328 12.65 3.11 11.12
C ALA A 328 14.13 2.93 11.52
N LYS A 329 14.75 3.96 12.09
CA LYS A 329 16.15 3.90 12.58
C LYS A 329 16.35 2.90 13.73
N ASN A 330 15.30 2.68 14.52
CA ASN A 330 15.33 1.81 15.70
C ASN A 330 14.68 0.44 15.47
N ALA A 331 14.34 0.08 14.23
CA ALA A 331 13.74 -1.21 13.92
C ALA A 331 14.73 -2.36 14.19
N ASP A 332 14.28 -3.37 14.95
CA ASP A 332 15.03 -4.59 15.17
C ASP A 332 14.77 -5.60 14.05
N LEU A 333 15.83 -5.94 13.30
CA LEU A 333 15.78 -6.85 12.16
C LEU A 333 16.37 -8.23 12.46
N GLN A 334 16.64 -8.55 13.74
CA GLN A 334 17.22 -9.83 14.13
C GLN A 334 16.16 -10.95 14.12
N HIS A 335 16.62 -12.19 13.98
CA HIS A 335 15.81 -13.41 14.14
C HIS A 335 14.55 -13.48 13.23
N ILE A 336 14.67 -13.05 11.97
CA ILE A 336 13.60 -13.18 10.95
C ILE A 336 13.77 -14.53 10.25
N THR A 337 12.94 -15.52 10.59
CA THR A 337 13.06 -16.90 10.07
C THR A 337 11.86 -17.35 9.25
N ASN A 338 10.66 -16.88 9.58
CA ASN A 338 9.41 -17.24 8.92
C ASN A 338 8.44 -16.04 8.95
N ASN A 339 7.28 -16.16 8.31
CA ASN A 339 6.28 -15.09 8.29
C ASN A 339 5.77 -14.74 9.70
N GLU A 340 5.62 -15.69 10.60
CA GLU A 340 5.17 -15.46 11.98
C GLU A 340 6.22 -14.69 12.79
N SER A 341 7.51 -14.91 12.50
CA SER A 341 8.61 -14.21 13.16
C SER A 341 8.70 -12.72 12.82
N ILE A 342 8.00 -12.27 11.77
CA ILE A 342 7.88 -10.84 11.45
C ILE A 342 7.36 -10.07 12.68
N LEU A 343 6.45 -10.68 13.43
CA LEU A 343 5.81 -10.09 14.62
C LEU A 343 6.29 -10.71 15.95
N ALA A 344 7.32 -11.57 15.95
CA ALA A 344 7.73 -12.33 17.14
C ALA A 344 8.18 -11.47 18.33
N HIS A 345 8.59 -10.21 18.10
CA HIS A 345 8.99 -9.27 19.16
C HIS A 345 7.83 -8.35 19.61
N LEU A 346 6.66 -8.47 19.01
CA LEU A 346 5.47 -7.67 19.32
C LEU A 346 4.57 -8.40 20.33
N LYS A 347 5.17 -9.26 21.15
CA LYS A 347 4.43 -9.91 22.22
C LYS A 347 4.16 -8.90 23.32
N ASP A 348 2.85 -8.59 23.44
CA ASP A 348 2.10 -7.95 24.54
C ASP A 348 2.42 -6.50 24.87
#